data_4f058cb400761d709d96130893890ad8
#
_entry.id   4f058cb400761d709d96130893890ad8
#
_cell.length_a   1.000
_cell.length_b   1.000
_cell.length_c   1.000
_cell.angle_alpha   90.00
_cell.angle_beta   90.00
_cell.angle_gamma   90.00
#
_symmetry.space_group_name_H-M   'P 1'
#
loop_
_entity.id
_entity.type
_entity.pdbx_description
1 polymer ?
#
loop_
_entity_poly.entity_id
_entity_poly.type
_entity_poly.pdbx_seq_one_letter_code
_entity_poly.pdbx_strand_id
1 'polypeptide(L)'
;MSTVKQQDGFKSQWGFIMACIGSAVGMANIWRFPYMVASYGGLTFLLPYFLFVILVGASGVMEEFSLGRWFGAGPVGSFGGAVENGGGKRKVGEALGAIPVIGSMGIAIGYSVVMGWIFKYTGMSLTGALYGMGQDMAVIGGTFGAAAPETATLGEGIKMMIDGGIFGVGNGIWIVVAVVVSAVIMCMGIAGGIEKACKVMIPALFGLFLVLAVYIAFLPGAIDGYKYIFTLDPAGLLNWKVWIYAFGQAFFSLSVAGNGSVIYGSYLGKDVEISSSAARVAFFDTLAALVAMIVIIPAMATTGSALNAAGPGLMFVYLPNVFNGMGFMGRFVGIFFFVAVLFAGVSSIVNLYETPVAFLQEKAKLARVPATIIVHVVGLVVALLIQPWTSQWMDMISIYICPLGAALAGFMFFWIMKKETALDAVNQGANKPIGGWFHPFGKWVYVPLCIIALVAGAALGGIG
;
A
#
# COMPACT_ATOMS: atom_id res chain seq x y z
N MET A 1 -2.61 5.96 41.00
CA MET A 1 -2.73 4.88 39.99
C MET A 1 -3.67 5.38 38.91
N SER A 2 -3.15 5.96 37.84
CA SER A 2 -3.95 6.34 36.67
C SER A 2 -4.31 5.05 35.93
N THR A 3 -5.59 4.75 35.82
CA THR A 3 -6.09 3.70 34.94
C THR A 3 -5.58 3.97 33.54
N VAL A 4 -4.53 3.26 33.13
CA VAL A 4 -4.13 3.19 31.72
C VAL A 4 -5.34 2.62 30.99
N LYS A 5 -6.08 3.46 30.25
CA LYS A 5 -7.11 2.99 29.32
C LYS A 5 -6.44 1.97 28.43
N GLN A 6 -6.92 0.73 28.48
CA GLN A 6 -6.47 -0.35 27.63
C GLN A 6 -6.51 0.17 26.18
N GLN A 7 -5.37 0.22 25.52
CA GLN A 7 -5.27 0.68 24.15
C GLN A 7 -6.16 -0.20 23.29
N ASP A 8 -7.01 0.39 22.46
CA ASP A 8 -7.91 -0.35 21.56
C ASP A 8 -7.03 -1.21 20.63
N GLY A 9 -7.21 -2.52 20.66
CA GLY A 9 -6.36 -3.47 19.95
C GLY A 9 -7.19 -4.50 19.19
N PHE A 10 -6.54 -5.34 18.40
CA PHE A 10 -7.20 -6.42 17.67
C PHE A 10 -7.77 -7.47 18.63
N LYS A 11 -9.00 -7.91 18.37
CA LYS A 11 -9.67 -8.96 19.17
C LYS A 11 -9.21 -10.37 18.84
N SER A 12 -8.65 -10.57 17.65
CA SER A 12 -8.21 -11.88 17.19
C SER A 12 -6.95 -11.79 16.34
N GLN A 13 -6.10 -12.82 16.40
CA GLN A 13 -4.93 -12.94 15.52
C GLN A 13 -5.34 -12.92 14.04
N TRP A 14 -6.46 -13.57 13.69
CA TRP A 14 -7.00 -13.55 12.34
C TRP A 14 -7.39 -12.14 11.89
N GLY A 15 -8.03 -11.36 12.77
CA GLY A 15 -8.37 -9.96 12.48
C GLY A 15 -7.16 -9.07 12.29
N PHE A 16 -6.12 -9.25 13.09
CA PHE A 16 -4.83 -8.60 12.89
C PHE A 16 -4.23 -8.95 11.52
N ILE A 17 -4.17 -10.25 11.17
CA ILE A 17 -3.63 -10.68 9.89
C ILE A 17 -4.44 -10.08 8.73
N MET A 18 -5.77 -10.08 8.79
CA MET A 18 -6.61 -9.45 7.76
C MET A 18 -6.37 -7.95 7.64
N ALA A 19 -6.17 -7.24 8.75
CA ALA A 19 -5.85 -5.82 8.74
C ALA A 19 -4.45 -5.56 8.14
N CYS A 20 -3.46 -6.37 8.47
CA CYS A 20 -2.12 -6.28 7.88
C CYS A 20 -2.11 -6.60 6.39
N ILE A 21 -2.87 -7.62 5.96
CA ILE A 21 -3.06 -7.93 4.53
C ILE A 21 -3.73 -6.73 3.84
N GLY A 22 -4.78 -6.16 4.45
CA GLY A 22 -5.45 -4.98 3.90
C GLY A 22 -4.57 -3.73 3.85
N SER A 23 -3.59 -3.63 4.74
CA SER A 23 -2.54 -2.61 4.67
C SER A 23 -1.59 -2.82 3.49
N ALA A 24 -1.16 -4.06 3.28
CA ALA A 24 -0.20 -4.43 2.24
C ALA A 24 -0.85 -4.48 0.85
N VAL A 25 -2.03 -5.10 0.73
CA VAL A 25 -2.76 -5.24 -0.53
C VAL A 25 -3.38 -3.90 -0.93
N GLY A 26 -2.75 -3.23 -1.87
CA GLY A 26 -3.18 -1.92 -2.38
C GLY A 26 -3.00 -1.78 -3.89
N MET A 27 -2.90 -0.54 -4.34
CA MET A 27 -2.75 -0.24 -5.77
C MET A 27 -1.44 -0.79 -6.34
N ALA A 28 -0.39 -0.91 -5.52
CA ALA A 28 0.87 -1.52 -5.94
C ALA A 28 0.70 -2.96 -6.47
N ASN A 29 -0.20 -3.75 -5.85
CA ASN A 29 -0.50 -5.12 -6.28
C ASN A 29 -1.36 -5.17 -7.55
N ILE A 30 -2.25 -4.18 -7.73
CA ILE A 30 -3.29 -4.24 -8.77
C ILE A 30 -2.84 -3.61 -10.07
N TRP A 31 -2.19 -2.42 -10.05
CA TRP A 31 -1.79 -1.80 -11.32
C TRP A 31 -0.28 -1.88 -11.59
N ARG A 32 0.54 -1.73 -10.51
CA ARG A 32 1.99 -1.68 -10.69
C ARG A 32 2.59 -3.06 -10.90
N PHE A 33 2.23 -4.02 -10.09
CA PHE A 33 2.81 -5.36 -10.18
C PHE A 33 2.56 -6.03 -11.54
N PRO A 34 1.32 -6.06 -12.09
CA PRO A 34 1.10 -6.59 -13.45
C PRO A 34 1.91 -5.85 -14.51
N TYR A 35 2.01 -4.52 -14.40
CA TYR A 35 2.83 -3.72 -15.29
C TYR A 35 4.32 -4.09 -15.22
N MET A 36 4.87 -4.25 -14.01
CA MET A 36 6.28 -4.64 -13.84
C MET A 36 6.56 -6.02 -14.42
N VAL A 37 5.67 -6.99 -14.18
CA VAL A 37 5.77 -8.33 -14.78
C VAL A 37 5.72 -8.24 -16.31
N ALA A 38 4.82 -7.43 -16.85
CA ALA A 38 4.68 -7.23 -18.29
C ALA A 38 5.89 -6.53 -18.91
N SER A 39 6.50 -5.58 -18.22
CA SER A 39 7.62 -4.78 -18.70
C SER A 39 8.97 -5.51 -18.63
N TYR A 40 9.14 -6.40 -17.66
CA TYR A 40 10.43 -7.05 -17.38
C TYR A 40 10.43 -8.57 -17.62
N GLY A 41 9.36 -9.10 -18.23
CA GLY A 41 9.34 -10.46 -18.78
C GLY A 41 8.96 -11.55 -17.78
N GLY A 42 7.70 -11.67 -17.42
CA GLY A 42 7.13 -12.85 -16.74
C GLY A 42 7.98 -13.38 -15.58
N LEU A 43 8.43 -14.63 -15.68
CA LEU A 43 9.28 -15.28 -14.67
C LEU A 43 10.62 -14.57 -14.46
N THR A 44 11.14 -13.86 -15.45
CA THR A 44 12.38 -13.07 -15.33
C THR A 44 12.27 -12.03 -14.22
N PHE A 45 11.09 -11.40 -14.08
CA PHE A 45 10.82 -10.47 -12.99
C PHE A 45 10.37 -11.18 -11.70
N LEU A 46 9.56 -12.23 -11.81
CA LEU A 46 8.97 -12.92 -10.66
C LEU A 46 10.02 -13.59 -9.77
N LEU A 47 11.08 -14.15 -10.34
CA LEU A 47 12.12 -14.83 -9.56
C LEU A 47 12.86 -13.88 -8.61
N PRO A 48 13.42 -12.73 -9.05
CA PRO A 48 13.97 -11.72 -8.14
C PRO A 48 12.93 -11.17 -7.16
N TYR A 49 11.68 -10.96 -7.60
CA TYR A 49 10.63 -10.48 -6.73
C TYR A 49 10.36 -11.41 -5.55
N PHE A 50 10.20 -12.71 -5.78
CA PHE A 50 10.01 -13.69 -4.69
C PHE A 50 11.20 -13.73 -3.73
N LEU A 51 12.41 -13.63 -4.25
CA LEU A 51 13.61 -13.53 -3.40
C LEU A 51 13.50 -12.33 -2.46
N PHE A 52 13.17 -11.15 -2.98
CA PHE A 52 13.06 -9.93 -2.17
C PHE A 52 11.86 -9.94 -1.22
N VAL A 53 10.73 -10.55 -1.60
CA VAL A 53 9.60 -10.75 -0.67
C VAL A 53 10.03 -11.57 0.55
N ILE A 54 10.79 -12.65 0.33
CA ILE A 54 11.30 -13.46 1.43
C ILE A 54 12.28 -12.66 2.29
N LEU A 55 13.23 -11.94 1.67
CA LEU A 55 14.22 -11.14 2.38
C LEU A 55 13.57 -10.02 3.20
N VAL A 56 12.68 -9.24 2.60
CA VAL A 56 12.01 -8.11 3.26
C VAL A 56 11.00 -8.60 4.30
N GLY A 57 10.24 -9.66 4.00
CA GLY A 57 9.30 -10.28 4.94
C GLY A 57 10.00 -10.85 6.17
N ALA A 58 11.13 -11.54 5.98
CA ALA A 58 11.93 -12.14 7.05
C ALA A 58 12.80 -11.12 7.81
N SER A 59 12.80 -9.85 7.45
CA SER A 59 13.56 -8.81 8.14
C SER A 59 12.71 -7.58 8.43
N GLY A 60 12.31 -6.82 7.42
CA GLY A 60 11.62 -5.54 7.57
C GLY A 60 10.26 -5.65 8.23
N VAL A 61 9.39 -6.54 7.76
CA VAL A 61 8.05 -6.72 8.37
C VAL A 61 8.18 -7.22 9.82
N MET A 62 9.11 -8.16 10.05
CA MET A 62 9.33 -8.69 11.39
C MET A 62 9.90 -7.65 12.35
N GLU A 63 10.85 -6.82 11.90
CA GLU A 63 11.42 -5.78 12.76
C GLU A 63 10.40 -4.70 13.08
N GLU A 64 9.61 -4.22 12.10
CA GLU A 64 8.60 -3.20 12.32
C GLU A 64 7.51 -3.69 13.31
N PHE A 65 7.01 -4.92 13.15
CA PHE A 65 6.08 -5.51 14.11
C PHE A 65 6.70 -5.61 15.51
N SER A 66 7.96 -6.05 15.59
CA SER A 66 8.68 -6.18 16.86
C SER A 66 8.87 -4.84 17.54
N LEU A 67 9.30 -3.83 16.78
CA LEU A 67 9.55 -2.48 17.25
C LEU A 67 8.28 -1.85 17.84
N GLY A 68 7.19 -1.89 17.07
CA GLY A 68 5.89 -1.37 17.51
C GLY A 68 5.36 -2.09 18.74
N ARG A 69 5.38 -3.42 18.76
CA ARG A 69 4.90 -4.23 19.87
C ARG A 69 5.72 -4.04 21.14
N TRP A 70 7.05 -4.02 21.05
CA TRP A 70 7.94 -3.92 22.19
C TRP A 70 7.72 -2.64 22.98
N PHE A 71 7.57 -1.52 22.28
CA PHE A 71 7.35 -0.22 22.91
C PHE A 71 5.87 0.13 23.09
N GLY A 72 4.94 -0.63 22.48
CA GLY A 72 3.50 -0.37 22.56
C GLY A 72 3.12 1.00 22.01
N ALA A 73 3.80 1.46 20.95
CA ALA A 73 3.69 2.81 20.42
C ALA A 73 3.86 2.81 18.91
N GLY A 74 3.35 3.87 18.25
CA GLY A 74 3.64 4.15 16.86
C GLY A 74 5.10 4.57 16.64
N PRO A 75 5.49 4.96 15.40
CA PRO A 75 6.89 5.24 15.06
C PRO A 75 7.59 6.22 16.01
N VAL A 76 6.91 7.29 16.41
CA VAL A 76 7.51 8.33 17.28
C VAL A 76 7.87 7.76 18.66
N GLY A 77 6.93 7.06 19.30
CA GLY A 77 7.17 6.46 20.61
C GLY A 77 8.17 5.32 20.56
N SER A 78 8.11 4.49 19.51
CA SER A 78 8.98 3.34 19.29
C SER A 78 10.43 3.75 19.01
N PHE A 79 10.67 4.74 18.15
CA PHE A 79 12.02 5.25 17.88
C PHE A 79 12.60 5.94 19.11
N GLY A 80 11.76 6.70 19.86
CA GLY A 80 12.17 7.27 21.14
C GLY A 80 12.62 6.21 22.13
N GLY A 81 11.84 5.12 22.25
CA GLY A 81 12.18 3.98 23.12
C GLY A 81 13.43 3.22 22.67
N ALA A 82 13.63 3.04 21.36
CA ALA A 82 14.82 2.40 20.82
C ALA A 82 16.09 3.20 21.12
N VAL A 83 16.08 4.52 20.92
CA VAL A 83 17.21 5.41 21.24
C VAL A 83 17.50 5.41 22.73
N GLU A 84 16.48 5.45 23.58
CA GLU A 84 16.63 5.37 25.05
C GLU A 84 17.22 4.01 25.49
N ASN A 85 16.78 2.90 24.89
CA ASN A 85 17.33 1.56 25.13
C ASN A 85 18.82 1.48 24.75
N GLY A 86 19.21 2.15 23.66
CA GLY A 86 20.60 2.28 23.24
C GLY A 86 21.46 3.22 24.07
N GLY A 87 20.87 3.90 25.08
CA GLY A 87 21.58 4.85 25.96
C GLY A 87 21.58 6.30 25.45
N GLY A 88 20.82 6.61 24.40
CA GLY A 88 20.69 7.96 23.84
C GLY A 88 19.52 8.74 24.44
N LYS A 89 19.33 9.98 23.97
CA LYS A 89 18.23 10.84 24.41
C LYS A 89 16.94 10.49 23.65
N ARG A 90 15.89 10.07 24.38
CA ARG A 90 14.57 9.72 23.83
C ARG A 90 14.02 10.72 22.81
N LYS A 91 14.16 12.03 23.07
CA LYS A 91 13.71 13.11 22.18
C LYS A 91 14.32 13.06 20.77
N VAL A 92 15.54 12.55 20.64
CA VAL A 92 16.18 12.40 19.32
C VAL A 92 15.46 11.32 18.50
N GLY A 93 15.18 10.17 19.11
CA GLY A 93 14.40 9.11 18.48
C GLY A 93 12.99 9.58 18.12
N GLU A 94 12.33 10.32 19.02
CA GLU A 94 10.99 10.87 18.77
C GLU A 94 10.98 11.85 17.58
N ALA A 95 11.99 12.69 17.44
CA ALA A 95 12.12 13.60 16.31
C ALA A 95 12.31 12.84 14.99
N LEU A 96 13.14 11.78 14.98
CA LEU A 96 13.33 10.92 13.81
C LEU A 96 12.08 10.12 13.48
N GLY A 97 11.33 9.68 14.49
CA GLY A 97 10.06 8.98 14.34
C GLY A 97 8.92 9.83 13.76
N ALA A 98 9.06 11.15 13.71
CA ALA A 98 8.11 12.02 13.00
C ALA A 98 8.21 11.86 11.46
N ILE A 99 9.37 11.48 10.93
CA ILE A 99 9.57 11.32 9.47
C ILE A 99 8.62 10.27 8.88
N PRO A 100 8.55 9.03 9.39
CA PRO A 100 7.57 8.05 8.88
C PRO A 100 6.11 8.46 9.12
N VAL A 101 5.79 9.25 10.16
CA VAL A 101 4.43 9.79 10.33
C VAL A 101 4.08 10.77 9.21
N ILE A 102 5.02 11.67 8.85
CA ILE A 102 4.87 12.58 7.71
C ILE A 102 4.76 11.78 6.39
N GLY A 103 5.56 10.74 6.23
CA GLY A 103 5.48 9.84 5.07
C GLY A 103 4.10 9.18 4.94
N SER A 104 3.61 8.57 6.01
CA SER A 104 2.29 7.94 6.05
C SER A 104 1.17 8.93 5.75
N MET A 105 1.21 10.11 6.36
CA MET A 105 0.23 11.19 6.09
C MET A 105 0.32 11.67 4.66
N GLY A 106 1.53 11.85 4.12
CA GLY A 106 1.75 12.29 2.75
C GLY A 106 1.20 11.29 1.72
N ILE A 107 1.45 9.99 1.92
CA ILE A 107 0.84 8.94 1.08
C ILE A 107 -0.69 8.94 1.26
N ALA A 108 -1.23 9.02 2.48
CA ALA A 108 -2.67 9.04 2.73
C ALA A 108 -3.38 10.17 1.97
N ILE A 109 -2.76 11.35 1.91
CA ILE A 109 -3.27 12.51 1.18
C ILE A 109 -3.36 12.21 -0.32
N GLY A 110 -2.27 11.82 -0.98
CA GLY A 110 -2.29 11.50 -2.41
C GLY A 110 -3.15 10.27 -2.73
N TYR A 111 -3.14 9.28 -1.84
CA TYR A 111 -4.00 8.10 -1.96
C TYR A 111 -5.49 8.43 -1.83
N SER A 112 -5.87 9.49 -1.09
CA SER A 112 -7.24 9.99 -1.02
C SER A 112 -7.75 10.46 -2.38
N VAL A 113 -6.88 11.09 -3.19
CA VAL A 113 -7.22 11.48 -4.57
C VAL A 113 -7.47 10.24 -5.43
N VAL A 114 -6.57 9.26 -5.36
CA VAL A 114 -6.70 7.97 -6.07
C VAL A 114 -7.97 7.23 -5.66
N MET A 115 -8.28 7.23 -4.36
CA MET A 115 -9.53 6.64 -3.85
C MET A 115 -10.76 7.33 -4.39
N GLY A 116 -10.72 8.64 -4.59
CA GLY A 116 -11.77 9.36 -5.27
C GLY A 116 -12.04 8.82 -6.69
N TRP A 117 -10.97 8.56 -7.48
CA TRP A 117 -11.12 7.93 -8.79
C TRP A 117 -11.74 6.53 -8.70
N ILE A 118 -11.31 5.73 -7.72
CA ILE A 118 -11.84 4.37 -7.51
C ILE A 118 -13.33 4.41 -7.14
N PHE A 119 -13.75 5.28 -6.21
CA PHE A 119 -15.16 5.44 -5.85
C PHE A 119 -16.00 5.87 -7.04
N LYS A 120 -15.53 6.86 -7.84
CA LYS A 120 -16.20 7.31 -9.07
C LYS A 120 -16.39 6.16 -10.05
N TYR A 121 -15.31 5.43 -10.37
CA TYR A 121 -15.38 4.34 -11.34
C TYR A 121 -16.16 3.12 -10.84
N THR A 122 -16.14 2.85 -9.55
CA THR A 122 -17.05 1.86 -8.94
C THR A 122 -18.52 2.28 -9.13
N GLY A 123 -18.86 3.53 -8.85
CA GLY A 123 -20.21 4.07 -9.09
C GLY A 123 -20.62 3.99 -10.56
N MET A 124 -19.72 4.35 -11.47
CA MET A 124 -19.95 4.27 -12.92
C MET A 124 -20.12 2.81 -13.40
N SER A 125 -19.40 1.86 -12.81
CA SER A 125 -19.56 0.44 -13.11
C SER A 125 -20.92 -0.08 -12.67
N LEU A 126 -21.32 0.24 -11.44
CA LEU A 126 -22.61 -0.18 -10.86
C LEU A 126 -23.80 0.38 -11.64
N THR A 127 -23.74 1.65 -12.04
CA THR A 127 -24.81 2.29 -12.83
C THR A 127 -24.82 1.89 -14.29
N GLY A 128 -23.74 1.26 -14.78
CA GLY A 128 -23.55 0.92 -16.20
C GLY A 128 -23.02 2.08 -17.05
N ALA A 129 -22.75 3.24 -16.48
CA ALA A 129 -22.20 4.38 -17.20
C ALA A 129 -20.83 4.06 -17.82
N LEU A 130 -19.99 3.29 -17.13
CA LEU A 130 -18.69 2.87 -17.64
C LEU A 130 -18.83 1.95 -18.86
N TYR A 131 -19.74 0.98 -18.81
CA TYR A 131 -20.03 0.08 -19.90
C TYR A 131 -20.66 0.82 -21.11
N GLY A 132 -21.50 1.82 -20.84
CA GLY A 132 -22.13 2.67 -21.86
C GLY A 132 -21.15 3.49 -22.72
N MET A 133 -19.90 3.66 -22.28
CA MET A 133 -18.87 4.33 -23.08
C MET A 133 -18.37 3.47 -24.27
N GLY A 134 -18.71 2.17 -24.30
CA GLY A 134 -18.21 1.25 -25.32
C GLY A 134 -16.68 1.14 -25.30
N GLN A 135 -16.09 0.89 -26.48
CA GLN A 135 -14.63 0.81 -26.66
C GLN A 135 -14.03 2.13 -27.20
N ASP A 136 -14.65 3.25 -26.96
CA ASP A 136 -14.15 4.55 -27.37
C ASP A 136 -13.06 5.04 -26.41
N MET A 137 -11.81 4.86 -26.79
CA MET A 137 -10.65 5.26 -26.01
C MET A 137 -10.58 6.77 -25.76
N ALA A 138 -11.13 7.59 -26.69
CA ALA A 138 -11.15 9.04 -26.51
C ALA A 138 -12.14 9.44 -25.41
N VAL A 139 -13.32 8.82 -25.39
CA VAL A 139 -14.36 9.04 -24.36
C VAL A 139 -13.87 8.55 -23.01
N ILE A 140 -13.33 7.32 -22.93
CA ILE A 140 -12.82 6.74 -21.68
C ILE A 140 -11.64 7.57 -21.16
N GLY A 141 -10.67 7.88 -22.02
CA GLY A 141 -9.49 8.69 -21.67
C GLY A 141 -9.84 10.12 -21.25
N GLY A 142 -10.76 10.76 -21.97
CA GLY A 142 -11.28 12.09 -21.63
C GLY A 142 -12.01 12.10 -20.28
N THR A 143 -12.78 11.05 -19.98
CA THR A 143 -13.46 10.89 -18.69
C THR A 143 -12.47 10.75 -17.53
N PHE A 144 -11.38 10.00 -17.75
CA PHE A 144 -10.31 9.88 -16.76
C PHE A 144 -9.51 11.18 -16.65
N GLY A 145 -9.13 11.81 -17.76
CA GLY A 145 -8.41 13.10 -17.75
C GLY A 145 -9.18 14.21 -17.03
N ALA A 146 -10.52 14.22 -17.17
CA ALA A 146 -11.36 15.14 -16.39
C ALA A 146 -11.40 14.81 -14.87
N ALA A 147 -11.24 13.53 -14.50
CA ALA A 147 -11.20 13.10 -13.10
C ALA A 147 -9.81 13.27 -12.46
N ALA A 148 -8.76 13.20 -13.27
CA ALA A 148 -7.37 13.28 -12.88
C ALA A 148 -6.64 14.37 -13.68
N PRO A 149 -6.98 15.66 -13.51
CA PRO A 149 -6.28 16.74 -14.16
C PRO A 149 -4.84 16.83 -13.62
N GLU A 150 -3.87 16.87 -14.51
CA GLU A 150 -2.46 17.00 -14.12
C GLU A 150 -1.82 18.16 -14.85
N THR A 151 -0.94 18.88 -14.15
CA THR A 151 -0.09 19.94 -14.71
C THR A 151 1.28 19.92 -14.05
N ALA A 152 2.28 20.29 -14.82
CA ALA A 152 3.66 20.43 -14.33
C ALA A 152 3.92 21.79 -13.67
N THR A 153 3.08 22.81 -13.92
CA THR A 153 3.30 24.17 -13.45
C THR A 153 2.35 24.55 -12.32
N LEU A 154 2.88 25.26 -11.33
CA LEU A 154 2.09 25.75 -10.20
C LEU A 154 1.00 26.73 -10.68
N GLY A 155 1.33 27.61 -11.64
CA GLY A 155 0.40 28.61 -12.15
C GLY A 155 -0.84 28.03 -12.85
N GLU A 156 -0.63 27.00 -13.69
CA GLU A 156 -1.76 26.31 -14.36
C GLU A 156 -2.63 25.56 -13.36
N GLY A 157 -2.04 24.88 -12.39
CA GLY A 157 -2.80 24.19 -11.35
C GLY A 157 -3.63 25.15 -10.50
N ILE A 158 -3.08 26.28 -10.09
CA ILE A 158 -3.83 27.34 -9.38
C ILE A 158 -4.97 27.87 -10.27
N LYS A 159 -4.73 28.09 -11.55
CA LYS A 159 -5.76 28.53 -12.50
C LYS A 159 -6.89 27.50 -12.60
N MET A 160 -6.56 26.21 -12.75
CA MET A 160 -7.57 25.13 -12.73
C MET A 160 -8.42 25.17 -11.47
N MET A 161 -7.80 25.39 -10.31
CA MET A 161 -8.51 25.47 -9.02
C MET A 161 -9.42 26.70 -8.93
N ILE A 162 -9.04 27.82 -9.51
CA ILE A 162 -9.85 29.05 -9.57
C ILE A 162 -11.01 28.86 -10.53
N ASP A 163 -10.76 28.38 -11.75
CA ASP A 163 -11.75 28.26 -12.81
C ASP A 163 -12.80 27.18 -12.52
N GLY A 164 -12.37 26.02 -11.99
CA GLY A 164 -13.25 24.89 -11.67
C GLY A 164 -13.80 24.88 -10.25
N GLY A 165 -13.22 25.66 -9.35
CA GLY A 165 -13.45 25.57 -7.90
C GLY A 165 -12.90 24.29 -7.29
N ILE A 166 -12.67 24.29 -5.98
CA ILE A 166 -11.99 23.20 -5.26
C ILE A 166 -12.69 21.84 -5.36
N PHE A 167 -14.00 21.82 -5.57
CA PHE A 167 -14.80 20.60 -5.74
C PHE A 167 -15.10 20.27 -7.20
N GLY A 168 -14.98 21.23 -8.10
CA GLY A 168 -15.22 21.06 -9.52
C GLY A 168 -13.99 20.62 -10.31
N VAL A 169 -12.80 20.84 -9.77
CA VAL A 169 -11.56 20.35 -10.35
C VAL A 169 -11.46 18.84 -10.13
N GLY A 170 -11.34 18.08 -11.21
CA GLY A 170 -11.10 16.65 -11.17
C GLY A 170 -12.19 15.85 -10.45
N ASN A 171 -11.94 15.48 -9.21
CA ASN A 171 -12.67 14.41 -8.54
C ASN A 171 -13.13 14.76 -7.11
N GLY A 172 -13.23 16.06 -6.78
CA GLY A 172 -13.39 16.57 -5.41
C GLY A 172 -14.48 15.90 -4.56
N ILE A 173 -15.70 15.72 -5.11
CA ILE A 173 -16.81 15.08 -4.38
C ILE A 173 -16.48 13.64 -4.00
N TRP A 174 -15.86 12.89 -4.92
CA TRP A 174 -15.49 11.48 -4.68
C TRP A 174 -14.34 11.34 -3.69
N ILE A 175 -13.44 12.33 -3.63
CA ILE A 175 -12.40 12.42 -2.58
C ILE A 175 -13.06 12.59 -1.20
N VAL A 176 -14.08 13.47 -1.09
CA VAL A 176 -14.86 13.62 0.14
C VAL A 176 -15.47 12.28 0.56
N VAL A 177 -16.12 11.57 -0.38
CA VAL A 177 -16.73 10.25 -0.11
C VAL A 177 -15.67 9.28 0.42
N ALA A 178 -14.52 9.19 -0.23
CA ALA A 178 -13.44 8.29 0.16
C ALA A 178 -12.91 8.58 1.58
N VAL A 179 -12.65 9.85 1.88
CA VAL A 179 -12.15 10.29 3.18
C VAL A 179 -13.19 10.08 4.27
N VAL A 180 -14.47 10.37 4.00
CA VAL A 180 -15.56 10.13 4.96
C VAL A 180 -15.73 8.65 5.26
N VAL A 181 -15.70 7.76 4.26
CA VAL A 181 -15.78 6.30 4.47
C VAL A 181 -14.62 5.83 5.35
N SER A 182 -13.38 6.27 5.05
CA SER A 182 -12.23 5.97 5.88
C SER A 182 -12.39 6.47 7.32
N ALA A 183 -12.80 7.73 7.51
CA ALA A 183 -13.02 8.33 8.82
C ALA A 183 -14.07 7.58 9.64
N VAL A 184 -15.18 7.18 9.03
CA VAL A 184 -16.24 6.40 9.70
C VAL A 184 -15.70 5.07 10.20
N ILE A 185 -14.98 4.32 9.36
CA ILE A 185 -14.37 3.05 9.75
C ILE A 185 -13.41 3.26 10.93
N MET A 186 -12.57 4.28 10.88
CA MET A 186 -11.56 4.54 11.90
C MET A 186 -12.15 5.06 13.21
N CYS A 187 -13.22 5.85 13.16
CA CYS A 187 -13.95 6.30 14.36
C CYS A 187 -14.60 5.14 15.14
N MET A 188 -14.90 4.02 14.46
CA MET A 188 -15.42 2.81 15.11
C MET A 188 -14.36 2.02 15.91
N GLY A 189 -13.10 2.45 15.87
CA GLY A 189 -11.99 1.81 16.60
C GLY A 189 -11.27 0.72 15.80
N ILE A 190 -10.26 0.11 16.42
CA ILE A 190 -9.45 -0.93 15.76
C ILE A 190 -10.28 -2.21 15.62
N ALA A 191 -10.77 -2.73 16.73
CA ALA A 191 -11.57 -3.97 16.72
C ALA A 191 -12.96 -3.80 16.10
N GLY A 192 -13.61 -2.66 16.32
CA GLY A 192 -14.98 -2.37 15.86
C GLY A 192 -15.07 -1.93 14.41
N GLY A 193 -14.04 -1.23 13.91
CA GLY A 193 -13.97 -0.65 12.57
C GLY A 193 -12.99 -1.40 11.67
N ILE A 194 -11.68 -1.18 11.89
CA ILE A 194 -10.61 -1.67 11.00
C ILE A 194 -10.67 -3.20 10.87
N GLU A 195 -10.67 -3.93 11.99
CA GLU A 195 -10.69 -5.39 11.99
C GLU A 195 -11.93 -5.96 11.28
N LYS A 196 -13.12 -5.42 11.59
CA LYS A 196 -14.37 -5.87 10.96
C LYS A 196 -14.39 -5.59 9.47
N ALA A 197 -13.99 -4.39 9.06
CA ALA A 197 -13.94 -4.00 7.66
C ALA A 197 -13.00 -4.92 6.87
N CYS A 198 -11.76 -5.12 7.36
CA CYS A 198 -10.78 -5.97 6.69
C CYS A 198 -11.20 -7.45 6.65
N LYS A 199 -11.86 -7.97 7.68
CA LYS A 199 -12.40 -9.35 7.68
C LYS A 199 -13.45 -9.61 6.60
N VAL A 200 -14.13 -8.58 6.11
CA VAL A 200 -15.10 -8.68 5.02
C VAL A 200 -14.44 -8.35 3.69
N MET A 201 -13.72 -7.23 3.61
CA MET A 201 -13.17 -6.71 2.36
C MET A 201 -12.10 -7.61 1.77
N ILE A 202 -11.19 -8.16 2.59
CA ILE A 202 -10.07 -8.95 2.08
C ILE A 202 -10.51 -10.29 1.50
N PRO A 203 -11.32 -11.12 2.18
CA PRO A 203 -11.86 -12.34 1.55
C PRO A 203 -12.73 -12.05 0.32
N ALA A 204 -13.53 -10.98 0.34
CA ALA A 204 -14.35 -10.59 -0.80
C ALA A 204 -13.48 -10.18 -2.00
N LEU A 205 -12.40 -9.44 -1.80
CA LEU A 205 -11.43 -9.08 -2.82
C LEU A 205 -10.86 -10.34 -3.51
N PHE A 206 -10.36 -11.30 -2.72
CA PHE A 206 -9.83 -12.55 -3.27
C PHE A 206 -10.91 -13.34 -4.03
N GLY A 207 -12.13 -13.42 -3.49
CA GLY A 207 -13.25 -14.09 -4.14
C GLY A 207 -13.62 -13.44 -5.48
N LEU A 208 -13.72 -12.12 -5.53
CA LEU A 208 -14.02 -11.39 -6.77
C LEU A 208 -12.92 -11.55 -7.83
N PHE A 209 -11.65 -11.41 -7.43
CA PHE A 209 -10.54 -11.62 -8.37
C PHE A 209 -10.44 -13.07 -8.83
N LEU A 210 -10.76 -14.06 -7.97
CA LEU A 210 -10.80 -15.47 -8.38
C LEU A 210 -11.88 -15.72 -9.44
N VAL A 211 -13.09 -15.17 -9.25
CA VAL A 211 -14.16 -15.25 -10.24
C VAL A 211 -13.72 -14.63 -11.57
N LEU A 212 -13.09 -13.45 -11.51
CA LEU A 212 -12.54 -12.79 -12.70
C LEU A 212 -11.46 -13.63 -13.39
N ALA A 213 -10.53 -14.21 -12.62
CA ALA A 213 -9.46 -15.06 -13.14
C ALA A 213 -10.04 -16.28 -13.89
N VAL A 214 -11.04 -16.94 -13.29
CA VAL A 214 -11.73 -18.08 -13.94
C VAL A 214 -12.41 -17.63 -15.23
N TYR A 215 -13.17 -16.55 -15.21
CA TYR A 215 -13.86 -16.06 -16.41
C TYR A 215 -12.88 -15.69 -17.53
N ILE A 216 -11.83 -14.92 -17.22
CA ILE A 216 -10.85 -14.47 -18.21
C ILE A 216 -10.06 -15.63 -18.81
N ALA A 217 -9.79 -16.68 -18.02
CA ALA A 217 -9.07 -17.86 -18.51
C ALA A 217 -9.75 -18.56 -19.69
N PHE A 218 -11.07 -18.42 -19.83
CA PHE A 218 -11.84 -19.00 -20.94
C PHE A 218 -12.01 -18.04 -22.15
N LEU A 219 -11.48 -16.81 -22.07
CA LEU A 219 -11.59 -15.87 -23.17
C LEU A 219 -10.59 -16.19 -24.30
N PRO A 220 -10.98 -16.03 -25.57
CA PRO A 220 -10.05 -16.15 -26.70
C PRO A 220 -8.87 -15.18 -26.53
N GLY A 221 -7.64 -15.65 -26.77
CA GLY A 221 -6.43 -14.85 -26.63
C GLY A 221 -5.84 -14.76 -25.22
N ALA A 222 -6.58 -15.08 -24.15
CA ALA A 222 -6.08 -15.05 -22.77
C ALA A 222 -4.87 -15.97 -22.56
N ILE A 223 -4.80 -17.09 -23.28
CA ILE A 223 -3.70 -18.05 -23.20
C ILE A 223 -2.33 -17.42 -23.49
N ASP A 224 -2.26 -16.42 -24.35
CA ASP A 224 -1.01 -15.75 -24.70
C ASP A 224 -0.50 -14.88 -23.54
N GLY A 225 -1.41 -14.29 -22.76
CA GLY A 225 -1.07 -13.63 -21.50
C GLY A 225 -0.51 -14.61 -20.47
N TYR A 226 -1.09 -15.80 -20.32
CA TYR A 226 -0.54 -16.83 -19.43
C TYR A 226 0.83 -17.34 -19.91
N LYS A 227 1.01 -17.60 -21.21
CA LYS A 227 2.32 -17.96 -21.77
C LYS A 227 3.35 -16.89 -21.45
N TYR A 228 2.99 -15.61 -21.60
CA TYR A 228 3.88 -14.50 -21.28
C TYR A 228 4.31 -14.48 -19.81
N ILE A 229 3.38 -14.65 -18.88
CA ILE A 229 3.68 -14.70 -17.43
C ILE A 229 4.72 -15.79 -17.11
N PHE A 230 4.62 -16.94 -17.77
CA PHE A 230 5.52 -18.07 -17.53
C PHE A 230 6.77 -18.07 -18.43
N THR A 231 6.98 -17.02 -19.24
CA THR A 231 8.19 -16.88 -20.04
C THR A 231 9.37 -16.48 -19.15
N LEU A 232 10.48 -17.19 -19.28
CA LEU A 232 11.76 -16.88 -18.66
C LEU A 232 12.75 -16.47 -19.74
N ASP A 233 13.28 -15.27 -19.65
CA ASP A 233 14.46 -14.83 -20.41
C ASP A 233 15.68 -14.84 -19.48
N PRO A 234 16.59 -15.83 -19.57
CA PRO A 234 17.78 -15.88 -18.74
C PRO A 234 18.71 -14.68 -18.94
N ALA A 235 18.75 -14.09 -20.14
CA ALA A 235 19.56 -12.90 -20.41
C ALA A 235 18.99 -11.67 -19.68
N GLY A 236 17.67 -11.59 -19.55
CA GLY A 236 16.99 -10.55 -18.76
C GLY A 236 17.39 -10.56 -17.30
N LEU A 237 17.75 -11.70 -16.71
CA LEU A 237 18.25 -11.78 -15.33
C LEU A 237 19.61 -11.10 -15.13
N LEU A 238 20.36 -10.84 -16.20
CA LEU A 238 21.61 -10.07 -16.14
C LEU A 238 21.36 -8.55 -16.14
N ASN A 239 20.14 -8.13 -16.42
CA ASN A 239 19.78 -6.72 -16.37
C ASN A 239 19.54 -6.28 -14.91
N TRP A 240 20.45 -5.48 -14.38
CA TRP A 240 20.38 -4.96 -13.00
C TRP A 240 19.07 -4.21 -12.68
N LYS A 241 18.42 -3.60 -13.68
CA LYS A 241 17.14 -2.90 -13.50
C LYS A 241 16.03 -3.85 -13.05
N VAL A 242 16.01 -5.09 -13.56
CA VAL A 242 15.04 -6.11 -13.14
C VAL A 242 15.13 -6.34 -11.63
N TRP A 243 16.34 -6.44 -11.09
CA TRP A 243 16.58 -6.65 -9.65
C TRP A 243 16.15 -5.43 -8.82
N ILE A 244 16.52 -4.23 -9.25
CA ILE A 244 16.15 -2.99 -8.54
C ILE A 244 14.63 -2.79 -8.51
N TYR A 245 13.95 -2.99 -9.63
CA TYR A 245 12.49 -2.83 -9.68
C TYR A 245 11.75 -3.97 -8.97
N ALA A 246 12.28 -5.21 -9.01
CA ALA A 246 11.74 -6.31 -8.23
C ALA A 246 11.89 -6.08 -6.72
N PHE A 247 13.04 -5.56 -6.29
CA PHE A 247 13.26 -5.14 -4.91
C PHE A 247 12.30 -4.02 -4.51
N GLY A 248 12.22 -2.95 -5.30
CA GLY A 248 11.30 -1.83 -5.04
C GLY A 248 9.86 -2.30 -4.92
N GLN A 249 9.40 -3.16 -5.83
CA GLN A 249 8.05 -3.72 -5.78
C GLN A 249 7.80 -4.52 -4.49
N ALA A 250 8.73 -5.39 -4.08
CA ALA A 250 8.59 -6.16 -2.83
C ALA A 250 8.61 -5.27 -1.59
N PHE A 251 9.47 -4.26 -1.58
CA PHE A 251 9.65 -3.31 -0.49
C PHE A 251 8.38 -2.48 -0.23
N PHE A 252 7.79 -1.94 -1.30
CA PHE A 252 6.56 -1.16 -1.20
C PHE A 252 5.32 -2.02 -0.98
N SER A 253 5.22 -3.19 -1.63
CA SER A 253 4.08 -4.10 -1.51
C SER A 253 3.86 -4.54 -0.06
N LEU A 254 4.93 -4.89 0.65
CA LEU A 254 4.87 -5.31 2.05
C LEU A 254 4.63 -4.18 3.06
N SER A 255 4.35 -2.95 2.58
CA SER A 255 4.07 -1.75 3.40
C SER A 255 5.18 -1.35 4.38
N VAL A 256 6.41 -1.84 4.19
CA VAL A 256 7.54 -1.48 5.03
C VAL A 256 7.91 0.00 4.85
N ALA A 257 7.83 0.50 3.63
CA ALA A 257 8.09 1.90 3.32
C ALA A 257 7.14 2.91 3.98
N GLY A 258 5.95 2.47 4.43
CA GLY A 258 4.95 3.34 5.07
C GLY A 258 4.96 3.29 6.59
N ASN A 259 5.78 2.45 7.21
CA ASN A 259 5.79 2.16 8.67
C ASN A 259 4.40 1.77 9.23
N GLY A 260 3.49 1.31 8.39
CA GLY A 260 2.18 0.81 8.79
C GLY A 260 2.28 -0.42 9.68
N SER A 261 3.32 -1.24 9.47
CA SER A 261 3.60 -2.41 10.28
C SER A 261 4.03 -2.05 11.70
N VAL A 262 4.71 -0.91 11.93
CA VAL A 262 5.07 -0.44 13.28
C VAL A 262 3.82 -0.13 14.10
N ILE A 263 2.87 0.63 13.53
CA ILE A 263 1.65 0.96 14.28
C ILE A 263 0.77 -0.27 14.52
N TYR A 264 0.61 -1.16 13.55
CA TYR A 264 -0.13 -2.40 13.74
C TYR A 264 0.57 -3.36 14.70
N GLY A 265 1.90 -3.37 14.71
CA GLY A 265 2.70 -4.08 15.69
C GLY A 265 2.38 -3.61 17.13
N SER A 266 2.17 -2.31 17.34
CA SER A 266 1.85 -1.75 18.66
C SER A 266 0.51 -2.22 19.24
N TYR A 267 -0.37 -2.73 18.38
CA TYR A 267 -1.68 -3.28 18.78
C TYR A 267 -1.68 -4.81 18.98
N LEU A 268 -0.51 -5.45 18.79
CA LEU A 268 -0.37 -6.89 18.98
C LEU A 268 -0.26 -7.32 20.42
N GLY A 269 -0.92 -8.41 20.76
CA GLY A 269 -0.70 -9.12 22.02
C GLY A 269 0.72 -9.68 22.13
N LYS A 270 1.20 -9.78 23.38
CA LYS A 270 2.55 -10.28 23.67
C LYS A 270 2.71 -11.78 23.39
N ASP A 271 1.61 -12.50 23.28
CA ASP A 271 1.49 -13.94 23.00
C ASP A 271 1.49 -14.27 21.50
N VAL A 272 1.38 -13.26 20.63
CA VAL A 272 1.34 -13.46 19.19
C VAL A 272 2.76 -13.67 18.63
N GLU A 273 2.94 -14.74 17.87
CA GLU A 273 4.22 -15.02 17.19
C GLU A 273 4.42 -14.11 15.97
N ILE A 274 5.45 -13.27 16.01
CA ILE A 274 5.75 -12.28 14.94
C ILE A 274 6.18 -12.97 13.66
N SER A 275 7.06 -13.96 13.73
CA SER A 275 7.58 -14.64 12.53
C SER A 275 6.48 -15.26 11.67
N SER A 276 5.54 -15.97 12.30
CA SER A 276 4.41 -16.56 11.58
C SER A 276 3.44 -15.50 11.05
N SER A 277 3.27 -14.40 11.79
CA SER A 277 2.42 -13.29 11.35
C SER A 277 3.01 -12.56 10.13
N ALA A 278 4.29 -12.24 10.17
CA ALA A 278 5.01 -11.62 9.04
C ALA A 278 5.00 -12.52 7.79
N ALA A 279 5.25 -13.82 7.96
CA ALA A 279 5.20 -14.79 6.86
C ALA A 279 3.81 -14.87 6.22
N ARG A 280 2.74 -14.86 7.02
CA ARG A 280 1.35 -14.85 6.51
C ARG A 280 1.04 -13.56 5.75
N VAL A 281 1.45 -12.41 6.27
CA VAL A 281 1.25 -11.12 5.58
C VAL A 281 1.98 -11.14 4.24
N ALA A 282 3.26 -11.52 4.20
CA ALA A 282 4.03 -11.60 2.97
C ALA A 282 3.43 -12.60 1.97
N PHE A 283 2.95 -13.75 2.43
CA PHE A 283 2.28 -14.75 1.59
C PHE A 283 1.00 -14.22 0.96
N PHE A 284 0.09 -13.64 1.75
CA PHE A 284 -1.20 -13.17 1.24
C PHE A 284 -1.07 -11.90 0.40
N ASP A 285 -0.12 -11.02 0.72
CA ASP A 285 0.21 -9.87 -0.13
C ASP A 285 0.69 -10.33 -1.51
N THR A 286 1.65 -11.25 -1.53
CA THR A 286 2.14 -11.86 -2.78
C THR A 286 1.04 -12.57 -3.54
N LEU A 287 0.19 -13.33 -2.85
CA LEU A 287 -0.94 -14.01 -3.46
C LEU A 287 -1.90 -13.02 -4.12
N ALA A 288 -2.20 -11.89 -3.46
CA ALA A 288 -3.05 -10.85 -4.04
C ALA A 288 -2.44 -10.24 -5.31
N ALA A 289 -1.13 -9.95 -5.30
CA ALA A 289 -0.41 -9.47 -6.47
C ALA A 289 -0.45 -10.48 -7.63
N LEU A 290 -0.22 -11.76 -7.34
CA LEU A 290 -0.31 -12.84 -8.34
C LEU A 290 -1.72 -13.01 -8.90
N VAL A 291 -2.74 -12.96 -8.05
CA VAL A 291 -4.13 -13.08 -8.50
C VAL A 291 -4.53 -11.87 -9.36
N ALA A 292 -4.13 -10.66 -8.99
CA ALA A 292 -4.34 -9.49 -9.84
C ALA A 292 -3.62 -9.62 -11.20
N MET A 293 -2.39 -10.11 -11.21
CA MET A 293 -1.60 -10.34 -12.41
C MET A 293 -2.26 -11.34 -13.37
N ILE A 294 -2.73 -12.49 -12.86
CA ILE A 294 -3.39 -13.52 -13.69
C ILE A 294 -4.79 -13.10 -14.18
N VAL A 295 -5.35 -12.03 -13.64
CA VAL A 295 -6.55 -11.37 -14.17
C VAL A 295 -6.15 -10.35 -15.25
N ILE A 296 -5.23 -9.46 -14.94
CA ILE A 296 -4.95 -8.25 -15.74
C ILE A 296 -4.16 -8.59 -17.01
N ILE A 297 -3.05 -9.33 -16.91
CA ILE A 297 -2.20 -9.63 -18.08
C ILE A 297 -2.95 -10.46 -19.12
N PRO A 298 -3.65 -11.56 -18.78
CA PRO A 298 -4.46 -12.28 -19.76
C PRO A 298 -5.65 -11.48 -20.32
N ALA A 299 -6.29 -10.61 -19.49
CA ALA A 299 -7.34 -9.72 -20.00
C ALA A 299 -6.79 -8.76 -21.07
N MET A 300 -5.62 -8.18 -20.84
CA MET A 300 -4.96 -7.33 -21.84
C MET A 300 -4.60 -8.10 -23.12
N ALA A 301 -4.14 -9.34 -22.99
CA ALA A 301 -3.78 -10.18 -24.13
C ALA A 301 -4.99 -10.48 -25.06
N THR A 302 -6.22 -10.52 -24.53
CA THR A 302 -7.44 -10.76 -25.34
C THR A 302 -7.67 -9.70 -26.40
N THR A 303 -7.11 -8.50 -26.24
CA THR A 303 -7.26 -7.40 -27.20
C THR A 303 -6.15 -7.33 -28.25
N GLY A 304 -5.14 -8.22 -28.16
CA GLY A 304 -3.95 -8.19 -29.02
C GLY A 304 -3.07 -6.94 -28.81
N SER A 305 -3.32 -6.18 -27.74
CA SER A 305 -2.63 -4.93 -27.47
C SER A 305 -1.29 -5.17 -26.75
N ALA A 306 -0.38 -4.20 -26.86
CA ALA A 306 0.88 -4.25 -26.12
C ALA A 306 0.62 -4.25 -24.62
N LEU A 307 1.29 -5.16 -23.86
CA LEU A 307 1.14 -5.35 -22.41
C LEU A 307 1.87 -4.27 -21.59
N ASN A 308 1.99 -3.05 -22.13
CA ASN A 308 2.83 -1.98 -21.55
C ASN A 308 2.04 -0.81 -20.93
N ALA A 309 0.72 -0.93 -20.82
CA ALA A 309 -0.07 0.08 -20.12
C ALA A 309 0.27 0.09 -18.61
N ALA A 310 0.48 1.27 -18.05
CA ALA A 310 1.00 1.45 -16.71
C ALA A 310 0.17 2.41 -15.87
N GLY A 311 0.35 2.36 -14.56
CA GLY A 311 -0.18 3.32 -13.61
C GLY A 311 -1.70 3.47 -13.64
N PRO A 312 -2.21 4.67 -13.31
CA PRO A 312 -3.64 4.94 -13.33
C PRO A 312 -4.28 4.71 -14.70
N GLY A 313 -3.57 5.01 -15.80
CA GLY A 313 -4.06 4.78 -17.16
C GLY A 313 -4.41 3.32 -17.45
N LEU A 314 -3.63 2.36 -16.92
CA LEU A 314 -3.96 0.94 -17.02
C LEU A 314 -5.35 0.67 -16.43
N MET A 315 -5.60 1.13 -15.21
CA MET A 315 -6.79 0.78 -14.46
C MET A 315 -8.04 1.56 -14.90
N PHE A 316 -7.89 2.84 -15.22
CA PHE A 316 -9.04 3.72 -15.47
C PHE A 316 -9.33 3.99 -16.96
N VAL A 317 -8.42 3.64 -17.85
CA VAL A 317 -8.60 3.82 -19.29
C VAL A 317 -8.54 2.48 -20.01
N TYR A 318 -7.44 1.75 -19.84
CA TYR A 318 -7.17 0.56 -20.62
C TYR A 318 -8.09 -0.62 -20.27
N LEU A 319 -8.17 -0.97 -18.97
CA LEU A 319 -9.02 -2.08 -18.52
C LEU A 319 -10.51 -1.84 -18.75
N PRO A 320 -11.10 -0.66 -18.54
CA PRO A 320 -12.46 -0.37 -18.96
C PRO A 320 -12.72 -0.62 -20.45
N ASN A 321 -11.79 -0.21 -21.33
CA ASN A 321 -11.89 -0.49 -22.76
C ASN A 321 -11.88 -2.01 -23.04
N VAL A 322 -11.00 -2.77 -22.40
CA VAL A 322 -10.93 -4.23 -22.51
C VAL A 322 -12.24 -4.87 -22.04
N PHE A 323 -12.75 -4.45 -20.87
CA PHE A 323 -13.99 -5.01 -20.32
C PHE A 323 -15.20 -4.69 -21.20
N ASN A 324 -15.30 -3.48 -21.71
CA ASN A 324 -16.38 -3.08 -22.62
C ASN A 324 -16.39 -3.90 -23.91
N GLY A 325 -15.22 -4.38 -24.37
CA GLY A 325 -15.09 -5.29 -25.51
C GLY A 325 -15.56 -6.72 -25.27
N MET A 326 -15.78 -7.12 -24.01
CA MET A 326 -16.25 -8.47 -23.64
C MET A 326 -17.78 -8.65 -23.79
N GLY A 327 -18.48 -7.75 -24.50
CA GLY A 327 -19.91 -7.78 -24.68
C GLY A 327 -20.68 -7.64 -23.36
N PHE A 328 -21.86 -8.23 -23.26
CA PHE A 328 -22.72 -8.09 -22.07
C PHE A 328 -22.03 -8.50 -20.75
N MET A 329 -21.18 -9.51 -20.77
CA MET A 329 -20.44 -9.95 -19.58
C MET A 329 -19.41 -8.93 -19.11
N GLY A 330 -18.90 -8.08 -19.99
CA GLY A 330 -17.95 -7.01 -19.66
C GLY A 330 -18.47 -6.04 -18.59
N ARG A 331 -19.79 -5.80 -18.55
CA ARG A 331 -20.42 -5.01 -17.49
C ARG A 331 -20.19 -5.64 -16.10
N PHE A 332 -20.38 -6.94 -15.96
CA PHE A 332 -20.20 -7.65 -14.68
C PHE A 332 -18.71 -7.73 -14.32
N VAL A 333 -17.84 -7.95 -15.31
CA VAL A 333 -16.38 -7.93 -15.14
C VAL A 333 -15.93 -6.58 -14.57
N GLY A 334 -16.40 -5.47 -15.14
CA GLY A 334 -16.11 -4.13 -14.65
C GLY A 334 -16.61 -3.89 -13.22
N ILE A 335 -17.83 -4.33 -12.90
CA ILE A 335 -18.38 -4.23 -11.54
C ILE A 335 -17.50 -5.01 -10.54
N PHE A 336 -17.21 -6.28 -10.82
CA PHE A 336 -16.42 -7.13 -9.92
C PHE A 336 -15.01 -6.60 -9.74
N PHE A 337 -14.40 -6.13 -10.82
CA PHE A 337 -13.06 -5.53 -10.77
C PHE A 337 -13.04 -4.28 -9.90
N PHE A 338 -13.89 -3.28 -10.16
CA PHE A 338 -13.86 -2.03 -9.41
C PHE A 338 -14.32 -2.17 -7.96
N VAL A 339 -15.22 -3.10 -7.65
CA VAL A 339 -15.58 -3.42 -6.25
C VAL A 339 -14.41 -4.09 -5.53
N ALA A 340 -13.68 -5.00 -6.17
CA ALA A 340 -12.49 -5.60 -5.59
C ALA A 340 -11.39 -4.55 -5.34
N VAL A 341 -11.15 -3.68 -6.33
CA VAL A 341 -10.21 -2.55 -6.22
C VAL A 341 -10.61 -1.58 -5.10
N LEU A 342 -11.92 -1.30 -4.96
CA LEU A 342 -12.44 -0.47 -3.88
C LEU A 342 -12.11 -1.07 -2.50
N PHE A 343 -12.28 -2.38 -2.32
CA PHE A 343 -11.97 -3.05 -1.06
C PHE A 343 -10.47 -3.00 -0.73
N ALA A 344 -9.60 -3.23 -1.72
CA ALA A 344 -8.17 -3.06 -1.57
C ALA A 344 -7.79 -1.62 -1.18
N GLY A 345 -8.37 -0.64 -1.86
CA GLY A 345 -8.08 0.77 -1.61
C GLY A 345 -8.56 1.25 -0.24
N VAL A 346 -9.78 0.87 0.17
CA VAL A 346 -10.33 1.28 1.48
C VAL A 346 -9.51 0.66 2.63
N SER A 347 -9.10 -0.60 2.53
CA SER A 347 -8.28 -1.22 3.57
C SER A 347 -6.90 -0.56 3.68
N SER A 348 -6.31 -0.14 2.57
CA SER A 348 -5.01 0.55 2.55
C SER A 348 -5.09 1.97 3.10
N ILE A 349 -6.09 2.78 2.68
CA ILE A 349 -6.19 4.18 3.12
C ILE A 349 -6.44 4.29 4.62
N VAL A 350 -7.22 3.36 5.20
CA VAL A 350 -7.46 3.29 6.64
C VAL A 350 -6.14 3.06 7.39
N ASN A 351 -5.27 2.16 6.90
CA ASN A 351 -3.97 1.93 7.52
C ASN A 351 -3.05 3.16 7.41
N LEU A 352 -3.02 3.83 6.26
CA LEU A 352 -2.20 5.02 6.06
C LEU A 352 -2.58 6.17 7.02
N TYR A 353 -3.88 6.37 7.26
CA TYR A 353 -4.34 7.36 8.23
C TYR A 353 -4.16 6.94 9.69
N GLU A 354 -4.00 5.64 9.98
CA GLU A 354 -3.85 5.17 11.37
C GLU A 354 -2.57 5.69 12.03
N THR A 355 -1.46 5.75 11.31
CA THR A 355 -0.18 6.24 11.85
C THR A 355 -0.26 7.69 12.36
N PRO A 356 -0.76 8.69 11.59
CA PRO A 356 -0.92 10.05 12.10
C PRO A 356 -2.03 10.17 13.16
N VAL A 357 -3.07 9.35 13.12
CA VAL A 357 -4.10 9.32 14.19
C VAL A 357 -3.48 8.86 15.50
N ALA A 358 -2.74 7.76 15.51
CA ALA A 358 -2.03 7.27 16.67
C ALA A 358 -1.01 8.29 17.20
N PHE A 359 -0.31 9.00 16.33
CA PHE A 359 0.59 10.09 16.73
C PHE A 359 -0.14 11.16 17.54
N LEU A 360 -1.32 11.61 17.12
CA LEU A 360 -2.10 12.59 17.87
C LEU A 360 -2.61 12.02 19.22
N GLN A 361 -2.98 10.74 19.25
CA GLN A 361 -3.37 10.07 20.48
C GLN A 361 -2.18 9.97 21.46
N GLU A 362 -0.99 9.63 20.98
CA GLU A 362 0.22 9.48 21.81
C GLU A 362 0.76 10.83 22.33
N LYS A 363 0.87 11.82 21.47
CA LYS A 363 1.54 13.09 21.75
C LYS A 363 0.59 14.19 22.24
N ALA A 364 -0.55 14.36 21.59
CA ALA A 364 -1.55 15.36 21.98
C ALA A 364 -2.56 14.82 22.99
N LYS A 365 -2.49 13.52 23.34
CA LYS A 365 -3.41 12.87 24.30
C LYS A 365 -4.88 12.97 23.89
N LEU A 366 -5.15 13.11 22.59
CA LEU A 366 -6.50 13.18 22.08
C LEU A 366 -7.18 11.80 22.13
N ALA A 367 -8.48 11.79 22.35
CA ALA A 367 -9.27 10.58 22.16
C ALA A 367 -9.30 10.20 20.66
N ARG A 368 -9.60 8.93 20.36
CA ARG A 368 -9.54 8.39 18.99
C ARG A 368 -10.41 9.19 18.00
N VAL A 369 -11.66 9.45 18.35
CA VAL A 369 -12.60 10.14 17.43
C VAL A 369 -12.11 11.54 17.04
N PRO A 370 -11.79 12.46 17.97
CA PRO A 370 -11.28 13.77 17.59
C PRO A 370 -9.93 13.70 16.86
N ALA A 371 -9.02 12.78 17.22
CA ALA A 371 -7.77 12.57 16.48
C ALA A 371 -8.04 12.14 15.04
N THR A 372 -8.95 11.20 14.83
CA THR A 372 -9.37 10.75 13.49
C THR A 372 -9.96 11.90 12.67
N ILE A 373 -10.89 12.68 13.25
CA ILE A 373 -11.53 13.79 12.54
C ILE A 373 -10.48 14.83 12.12
N ILE A 374 -9.59 15.24 13.03
CA ILE A 374 -8.56 16.25 12.72
C ILE A 374 -7.66 15.76 11.56
N VAL A 375 -7.15 14.54 11.64
CA VAL A 375 -6.26 13.98 10.61
C VAL A 375 -6.98 13.88 9.27
N HIS A 376 -8.23 13.42 9.24
CA HIS A 376 -8.99 13.29 7.99
C HIS A 376 -9.40 14.66 7.42
N VAL A 377 -9.74 15.65 8.25
CA VAL A 377 -10.02 17.01 7.76
C VAL A 377 -8.77 17.63 7.14
N VAL A 378 -7.60 17.53 7.80
CA VAL A 378 -6.33 18.01 7.23
C VAL A 378 -6.02 17.25 5.94
N GLY A 379 -6.14 15.91 5.94
CA GLY A 379 -5.93 15.07 4.77
C GLY A 379 -6.83 15.44 3.60
N LEU A 380 -8.13 15.66 3.87
CA LEU A 380 -9.11 16.06 2.87
C LEU A 380 -8.77 17.41 2.25
N VAL A 381 -8.51 18.42 3.08
CA VAL A 381 -8.18 19.76 2.58
C VAL A 381 -6.96 19.71 1.67
N VAL A 382 -5.88 19.06 2.11
CA VAL A 382 -4.67 18.97 1.29
C VAL A 382 -4.90 18.10 0.05
N ALA A 383 -5.64 16.99 0.14
CA ALA A 383 -5.98 16.15 -1.02
C ALA A 383 -6.76 16.92 -2.09
N LEU A 384 -7.70 17.76 -1.67
CA LEU A 384 -8.44 18.61 -2.59
C LEU A 384 -7.53 19.65 -3.28
N LEU A 385 -6.54 20.17 -2.56
CA LEU A 385 -5.61 21.18 -3.09
C LEU A 385 -4.57 20.59 -4.05
N ILE A 386 -4.13 19.34 -3.83
CA ILE A 386 -3.06 18.73 -4.63
C ILE A 386 -3.54 18.03 -5.91
N GLN A 387 -4.84 18.01 -6.21
CA GLN A 387 -5.38 17.26 -7.36
C GLN A 387 -4.60 17.50 -8.67
N PRO A 388 -4.22 18.74 -9.03
CA PRO A 388 -3.45 18.99 -10.24
C PRO A 388 -1.98 18.50 -10.19
N TRP A 389 -1.48 18.09 -9.02
CA TRP A 389 -0.09 17.68 -8.78
C TRP A 389 -0.01 16.32 -8.07
N THR A 390 -1.02 15.47 -8.23
CA THR A 390 -1.11 14.19 -7.51
C THR A 390 0.09 13.30 -7.77
N SER A 391 0.55 13.17 -9.01
CA SER A 391 1.71 12.34 -9.36
C SER A 391 2.99 12.88 -8.70
N GLN A 392 3.28 14.17 -8.83
CA GLN A 392 4.46 14.80 -8.24
C GLN A 392 4.47 14.72 -6.71
N TRP A 393 3.29 14.87 -6.09
CA TRP A 393 3.13 14.67 -4.64
C TRP A 393 3.46 13.24 -4.23
N MET A 394 2.87 12.26 -4.92
CA MET A 394 3.11 10.85 -4.63
C MET A 394 4.57 10.47 -4.84
N ASP A 395 5.20 10.95 -5.90
CA ASP A 395 6.62 10.70 -6.19
C ASP A 395 7.51 11.27 -5.09
N MET A 396 7.30 12.52 -4.67
CA MET A 396 8.06 13.12 -3.59
C MET A 396 7.99 12.29 -2.30
N ILE A 397 6.82 11.82 -1.93
CA ILE A 397 6.63 11.07 -0.69
C ILE A 397 7.16 9.62 -0.82
N SER A 398 6.82 8.94 -1.91
CA SER A 398 7.16 7.52 -2.08
C SER A 398 8.64 7.30 -2.41
N ILE A 399 9.27 8.21 -3.14
CA ILE A 399 10.68 8.08 -3.54
C ILE A 399 11.63 8.46 -2.41
N TYR A 400 11.29 9.48 -1.62
CA TYR A 400 12.24 10.04 -0.63
C TYR A 400 11.84 9.75 0.82
N ILE A 401 10.59 10.07 1.21
CA ILE A 401 10.22 10.07 2.63
C ILE A 401 9.93 8.66 3.13
N CYS A 402 9.20 7.85 2.37
CA CYS A 402 8.87 6.50 2.80
C CYS A 402 10.09 5.58 2.91
N PRO A 403 11.01 5.49 1.91
CA PRO A 403 12.22 4.69 2.06
C PRO A 403 13.14 5.18 3.17
N LEU A 404 13.21 6.49 3.41
CA LEU A 404 13.93 7.05 4.55
C LEU A 404 13.30 6.60 5.88
N GLY A 405 11.97 6.60 5.97
CA GLY A 405 11.24 6.10 7.14
C GLY A 405 11.56 4.64 7.45
N ALA A 406 11.55 3.77 6.45
CA ALA A 406 11.89 2.37 6.58
C ALA A 406 13.37 2.15 6.96
N ALA A 407 14.28 2.89 6.31
CA ALA A 407 15.71 2.84 6.66
C ALA A 407 15.94 3.24 8.13
N LEU A 408 15.22 4.27 8.61
CA LEU A 408 15.29 4.71 10.00
C LEU A 408 14.71 3.66 10.96
N ALA A 409 13.60 3.00 10.64
CA ALA A 409 13.04 1.93 11.47
C ALA A 409 14.03 0.79 11.64
N GLY A 410 14.57 0.26 10.54
CA GLY A 410 15.60 -0.76 10.57
C GLY A 410 16.88 -0.30 11.29
N PHE A 411 17.29 0.96 11.11
CA PHE A 411 18.43 1.53 11.81
C PHE A 411 18.18 1.59 13.33
N MET A 412 17.00 2.04 13.78
CA MET A 412 16.62 2.06 15.20
C MET A 412 16.66 0.66 15.80
N PHE A 413 16.13 -0.34 15.10
CA PHE A 413 16.03 -1.69 15.60
C PHE A 413 17.37 -2.44 15.62
N PHE A 414 18.14 -2.40 14.52
CA PHE A 414 19.34 -3.23 14.35
C PHE A 414 20.66 -2.54 14.72
N TRP A 415 20.71 -1.19 14.79
CA TRP A 415 21.93 -0.44 15.06
C TRP A 415 21.90 0.30 16.39
N ILE A 416 20.75 0.83 16.77
CA ILE A 416 20.61 1.67 17.97
C ILE A 416 20.17 0.85 19.17
N MET A 417 19.16 0.03 19.02
CA MET A 417 18.64 -0.83 20.08
C MET A 417 19.68 -1.89 20.48
N LYS A 418 19.75 -2.23 21.78
CA LYS A 418 20.64 -3.32 22.23
C LYS A 418 20.25 -4.61 21.55
N LYS A 419 21.27 -5.39 21.09
CA LYS A 419 21.07 -6.65 20.36
C LYS A 419 20.19 -7.64 21.12
N GLU A 420 20.41 -7.76 22.44
CA GLU A 420 19.65 -8.64 23.31
C GLU A 420 18.17 -8.24 23.31
N THR A 421 17.90 -6.94 23.50
CA THR A 421 16.54 -6.40 23.48
C THR A 421 15.85 -6.59 22.12
N ALA A 422 16.58 -6.43 21.03
CA ALA A 422 16.03 -6.66 19.67
C ALA A 422 15.67 -8.14 19.45
N LEU A 423 16.52 -9.07 19.92
CA LEU A 423 16.22 -10.51 19.86
C LEU A 423 15.06 -10.90 20.78
N ASP A 424 14.98 -10.33 21.98
CA ASP A 424 13.86 -10.54 22.91
C ASP A 424 12.55 -10.01 22.30
N ALA A 425 12.59 -8.85 21.64
CA ALA A 425 11.42 -8.24 21.02
C ALA A 425 10.85 -9.11 19.89
N VAL A 426 11.69 -9.67 19.01
CA VAL A 426 11.21 -10.53 17.92
C VAL A 426 10.76 -11.90 18.42
N ASN A 427 11.36 -12.41 19.50
CA ASN A 427 11.08 -13.73 20.06
C ASN A 427 9.97 -13.72 21.13
N GLN A 428 9.48 -12.56 21.52
CA GLN A 428 8.37 -12.50 22.47
C GLN A 428 7.12 -13.19 21.89
N GLY A 429 6.58 -14.18 22.61
CA GLY A 429 5.44 -14.99 22.16
C GLY A 429 5.78 -16.03 21.06
N ALA A 430 7.04 -16.24 20.74
CA ALA A 430 7.45 -17.20 19.73
C ALA A 430 7.43 -18.63 20.25
N ASN A 431 6.74 -19.53 19.56
CA ASN A 431 6.81 -20.98 19.81
C ASN A 431 8.18 -21.56 19.41
N LYS A 432 8.77 -20.99 18.36
CA LYS A 432 10.12 -21.34 17.88
C LYS A 432 10.93 -20.05 17.78
N PRO A 433 11.83 -19.81 18.76
CA PRO A 433 12.66 -18.62 18.74
C PRO A 433 13.53 -18.53 17.48
N ILE A 434 13.60 -17.33 16.93
CA ILE A 434 14.50 -17.02 15.81
C ILE A 434 15.92 -16.96 16.36
N GLY A 435 16.85 -17.60 15.66
CA GLY A 435 18.25 -17.64 16.05
C GLY A 435 18.97 -16.30 15.93
N GLY A 436 20.16 -16.24 16.46
CA GLY A 436 21.00 -15.04 16.47
C GLY A 436 21.39 -14.48 15.08
N TRP A 437 21.11 -15.20 14.01
CA TRP A 437 21.32 -14.75 12.62
C TRP A 437 20.46 -13.54 12.22
N PHE A 438 19.29 -13.39 12.83
CA PHE A 438 18.34 -12.34 12.49
C PHE A 438 18.93 -10.93 12.67
N HIS A 439 19.61 -10.68 13.77
CA HIS A 439 20.19 -9.37 14.05
C HIS A 439 21.31 -8.98 13.06
N PRO A 440 22.36 -9.80 12.80
CA PRO A 440 23.37 -9.46 11.79
C PRO A 440 22.79 -9.39 10.38
N PHE A 441 21.80 -10.22 10.04
CA PHE A 441 21.13 -10.16 8.74
C PHE A 441 20.38 -8.82 8.58
N GLY A 442 19.57 -8.39 9.54
CA GLY A 442 18.90 -7.11 9.50
C GLY A 442 19.90 -5.95 9.44
N LYS A 443 20.95 -6.00 10.25
CA LYS A 443 21.97 -4.97 10.33
C LYS A 443 22.77 -4.77 9.03
N TRP A 444 23.19 -5.86 8.37
CA TRP A 444 24.14 -5.82 7.26
C TRP A 444 23.54 -6.12 5.89
N VAL A 445 22.31 -6.63 5.84
CA VAL A 445 21.60 -6.88 4.58
C VAL A 445 20.39 -5.95 4.44
N TYR A 446 19.45 -6.01 5.38
CA TYR A 446 18.19 -5.29 5.24
C TYR A 446 18.37 -3.75 5.30
N VAL A 447 19.07 -3.21 6.31
CA VAL A 447 19.27 -1.75 6.42
C VAL A 447 20.03 -1.19 5.21
N PRO A 448 21.15 -1.79 4.73
CA PRO A 448 21.75 -1.38 3.46
C PRO A 448 20.81 -1.45 2.26
N LEU A 449 19.95 -2.45 2.16
CA LEU A 449 18.94 -2.53 1.09
C LEU A 449 17.95 -1.35 1.15
N CYS A 450 17.52 -0.93 2.35
CA CYS A 450 16.66 0.25 2.49
C CYS A 450 17.37 1.54 2.01
N ILE A 451 18.67 1.67 2.29
CA ILE A 451 19.47 2.80 1.79
C ILE A 451 19.60 2.74 0.27
N ILE A 452 19.82 1.54 -0.29
CA ILE A 452 19.83 1.33 -1.75
C ILE A 452 18.48 1.70 -2.36
N ALA A 453 17.35 1.34 -1.72
CA ALA A 453 16.03 1.75 -2.18
C ALA A 453 15.89 3.27 -2.29
N LEU A 454 16.34 4.01 -1.26
CA LEU A 454 16.31 5.47 -1.23
C LEU A 454 17.19 6.06 -2.34
N VAL A 455 18.44 5.60 -2.46
CA VAL A 455 19.40 6.15 -3.44
C VAL A 455 19.00 5.79 -4.87
N ALA A 456 18.63 4.54 -5.12
CA ALA A 456 18.19 4.10 -6.45
C ALA A 456 16.85 4.74 -6.83
N GLY A 457 15.91 4.88 -5.89
CA GLY A 457 14.67 5.62 -6.10
C GLY A 457 14.92 7.06 -6.53
N ALA A 458 15.79 7.78 -5.82
CA ALA A 458 16.16 9.13 -6.16
C ALA A 458 16.85 9.25 -7.54
N ALA A 459 17.73 8.29 -7.87
CA ALA A 459 18.48 8.30 -9.13
C ALA A 459 17.64 7.90 -10.36
N LEU A 460 16.64 7.04 -10.18
CA LEU A 460 15.82 6.47 -11.28
C LEU A 460 14.43 7.12 -11.40
N GLY A 461 14.10 8.09 -10.55
CA GLY A 461 12.76 8.69 -10.50
C GLY A 461 11.70 7.73 -9.95
N GLY A 462 12.10 6.84 -9.05
CA GLY A 462 11.25 5.84 -8.41
C GLY A 462 11.59 4.40 -8.78
N ILE A 463 11.51 3.51 -7.81
CA ILE A 463 11.70 2.05 -7.97
C ILE A 463 10.52 1.25 -7.38
N GLY A 464 9.60 1.93 -6.72
CA GLY A 464 8.47 1.32 -6.01
C GLY A 464 7.14 1.95 -6.34
#